data_8dc8dd4a0531e06c385f263a27d2330e
#
_entry.id   8dc8dd4a0531e06c385f263a27d2330e
#
_cell.length_a   1.000
_cell.length_b   1.000
_cell.length_c   1.000
_cell.angle_alpha   90.00
_cell.angle_beta   90.00
_cell.angle_gamma   90.00
#
_symmetry.space_group_name_H-M   'P 1'
#
loop_
_entity.id
_entity.type
_entity.pdbx_description
1 polymer ?
#
loop_
_entity_poly.entity_id
_entity_poly.type
_entity_poly.pdbx_seq_one_letter_code
_entity_poly.pdbx_strand_id
1 'polypeptide(L)'
;MKKPTTYDEYVDLVHQAVYEVDEMRASIEYEPEYMERFSGLLDLLDSVLRKMYDEMVADTYQFPTGKDLPYMQVLNRYGPDLPFKQLLLRINDTHKNGLDRG
;
A
#
# COMPACT_ATOMS: atom_id res chain seq x y z
N MET A 1 -3.05 -13.38 -4.33
CA MET A 1 -4.00 -12.27 -4.34
C MET A 1 -4.32 -11.86 -5.78
N LYS A 2 -5.58 -11.66 -6.06
CA LYS A 2 -6.02 -11.35 -7.42
C LYS A 2 -5.94 -9.84 -7.68
N LYS A 3 -5.53 -9.46 -8.89
CA LYS A 3 -5.48 -8.06 -9.30
C LYS A 3 -6.90 -7.50 -9.42
N PRO A 4 -7.17 -6.25 -9.01
CA PRO A 4 -8.51 -5.69 -9.10
C PRO A 4 -8.95 -5.49 -10.55
N THR A 5 -10.22 -5.75 -10.82
CA THR A 5 -10.82 -5.61 -12.15
C THR A 5 -11.65 -4.35 -12.27
N THR A 6 -12.06 -3.76 -11.15
CA THR A 6 -12.85 -2.52 -11.13
C THR A 6 -12.18 -1.48 -10.24
N TYR A 7 -12.57 -0.22 -10.45
CA TYR A 7 -12.08 0.88 -9.63
C TYR A 7 -12.46 0.69 -8.16
N ASP A 8 -13.69 0.25 -7.89
CA ASP A 8 -14.13 0.01 -6.52
C ASP A 8 -13.30 -1.05 -5.82
N GLU A 9 -12.94 -2.13 -6.53
CA GLU A 9 -12.06 -3.15 -5.97
C GLU A 9 -10.68 -2.58 -5.65
N TYR A 10 -10.18 -1.68 -6.50
CA TYR A 10 -8.90 -1.05 -6.28
C TYR A 10 -8.93 -0.13 -5.05
N VAL A 11 -10.01 0.65 -4.90
CA VAL A 11 -10.19 1.50 -3.71
C VAL A 11 -10.21 0.63 -2.46
N ASP A 12 -10.88 -0.52 -2.50
CA ASP A 12 -10.92 -1.45 -1.37
C ASP A 12 -9.52 -1.97 -1.01
N LEU A 13 -8.69 -2.27 -2.01
CA LEU A 13 -7.31 -2.71 -1.75
C LEU A 13 -6.50 -1.61 -1.03
N VAL A 14 -6.63 -0.37 -1.48
CA VAL A 14 -5.92 0.74 -0.87
C VAL A 14 -6.42 0.96 0.56
N HIS A 15 -7.73 0.88 0.77
CA HIS A 15 -8.32 1.01 2.09
C HIS A 15 -7.83 -0.11 3.02
N GLN A 16 -7.76 -1.33 2.52
CA GLN A 16 -7.24 -2.46 3.30
C GLN A 16 -5.77 -2.23 3.68
N ALA A 17 -4.97 -1.68 2.77
CA ALA A 17 -3.57 -1.41 3.05
C ALA A 17 -3.41 -0.33 4.14
N VAL A 18 -4.26 0.71 4.12
CA VAL A 18 -4.26 1.72 5.18
C VAL A 18 -4.58 1.06 6.53
N TYR A 19 -5.56 0.17 6.54
CA TYR A 19 -5.92 -0.57 7.75
C TYR A 19 -4.76 -1.41 8.27
N GLU A 20 -4.07 -2.14 7.38
CA GLU A 20 -2.94 -2.99 7.77
C GLU A 20 -1.79 -2.16 8.35
N VAL A 21 -1.54 -0.97 7.79
CA VAL A 21 -0.51 -0.07 8.33
C VAL A 21 -0.89 0.39 9.73
N ASP A 22 -2.14 0.76 9.94
CA ASP A 22 -2.62 1.19 11.27
C ASP A 22 -2.51 0.05 12.30
N GLU A 23 -2.87 -1.17 11.90
CA GLU A 23 -2.76 -2.35 12.77
C GLU A 23 -1.32 -2.63 13.15
N MET A 24 -0.40 -2.55 12.19
CA MET A 24 1.00 -2.78 12.47
C MET A 24 1.58 -1.70 13.38
N ARG A 25 1.17 -0.45 13.21
CA ARG A 25 1.58 0.63 14.11
C ARG A 25 1.11 0.39 15.54
N ALA A 26 -0.12 -0.09 15.71
CA ALA A 26 -0.62 -0.43 17.03
C ALA A 26 0.20 -1.53 17.66
N SER A 27 0.68 -2.49 16.88
CA SER A 27 1.51 -3.59 17.36
C SER A 27 2.87 -3.12 17.88
N ILE A 28 3.40 -2.01 17.39
CA ILE A 28 4.68 -1.46 17.83
C ILE A 28 4.63 -1.10 19.32
N GLU A 29 3.46 -0.66 19.81
CA GLU A 29 3.30 -0.33 21.23
C GLU A 29 3.48 -1.54 22.13
N TYR A 30 3.22 -2.74 21.63
CA TYR A 30 3.31 -3.98 22.41
C TYR A 30 4.64 -4.71 22.22
N GLU A 31 5.27 -4.57 21.06
CA GLU A 31 6.54 -5.23 20.74
C GLU A 31 7.48 -4.27 20.02
N PRO A 32 7.94 -3.21 20.72
CA PRO A 32 8.70 -2.14 20.05
C PRO A 32 10.01 -2.60 19.41
N GLU A 33 10.71 -3.55 20.03
CA GLU A 33 11.99 -4.02 19.49
C GLU A 33 11.84 -4.68 18.14
N TYR A 34 10.79 -5.49 17.99
CA TYR A 34 10.55 -6.21 16.74
C TYR A 34 10.04 -5.29 15.64
N MET A 35 9.13 -4.39 15.98
CA MET A 35 8.45 -3.54 15.02
C MET A 35 9.17 -2.23 14.70
N GLU A 36 10.06 -1.80 15.57
CA GLU A 36 10.75 -0.50 15.41
C GLU A 36 11.47 -0.39 14.08
N ARG A 37 12.05 -1.47 13.58
CA ARG A 37 12.76 -1.46 12.30
C ARG A 37 11.85 -1.12 11.11
N PHE A 38 10.54 -1.29 11.27
CA PHE A 38 9.58 -0.96 10.22
C PHE A 38 9.02 0.45 10.31
N SER A 39 9.35 1.22 11.36
CA SER A 39 8.71 2.52 11.60
C SER A 39 8.85 3.49 10.42
N GLY A 40 10.05 3.59 9.84
CA GLY A 40 10.27 4.45 8.67
C GLY A 40 9.44 4.03 7.46
N LEU A 41 9.35 2.72 7.23
CA LEU A 41 8.52 2.18 6.15
C LEU A 41 7.05 2.47 6.43
N LEU A 42 6.59 2.29 7.67
CA LEU A 42 5.19 2.53 8.02
C LEU A 42 4.80 3.99 7.83
N ASP A 43 5.69 4.92 8.18
CA ASP A 43 5.44 6.34 7.97
C ASP A 43 5.29 6.67 6.48
N LEU A 44 6.16 6.10 5.65
CA LEU A 44 6.09 6.29 4.21
C LEU A 44 4.82 5.67 3.63
N LEU A 45 4.49 4.44 4.03
CA LEU A 45 3.28 3.77 3.57
C LEU A 45 2.03 4.55 3.96
N ASP A 46 1.98 5.02 5.21
CA ASP A 46 0.85 5.80 5.68
C ASP A 46 0.65 7.05 4.81
N SER A 47 1.73 7.79 4.57
CA SER A 47 1.69 9.00 3.77
C SER A 47 1.22 8.73 2.34
N VAL A 48 1.81 7.73 1.68
CA VAL A 48 1.50 7.41 0.28
C VAL A 48 0.07 6.87 0.14
N LEU A 49 -0.30 5.91 0.99
CA LEU A 49 -1.60 5.24 0.87
C LEU A 49 -2.76 6.16 1.26
N ARG A 50 -2.60 6.99 2.28
CA ARG A 50 -3.64 7.94 2.66
C ARG A 50 -3.86 8.99 1.59
N LYS A 51 -2.78 9.47 0.99
CA LYS A 51 -2.89 10.42 -0.11
C LYS A 51 -3.64 9.80 -1.28
N MET A 52 -3.29 8.55 -1.64
CA MET A 52 -3.99 7.82 -2.70
C MET A 52 -5.48 7.70 -2.38
N TYR A 53 -5.78 7.27 -1.16
CA TYR A 53 -7.18 7.08 -0.75
C TYR A 53 -7.95 8.39 -0.80
N ASP A 54 -7.37 9.47 -0.30
CA ASP A 54 -8.00 10.79 -0.32
C ASP A 54 -8.26 11.26 -1.75
N GLU A 55 -7.32 11.04 -2.66
CA GLU A 55 -7.49 11.37 -4.06
C GLU A 55 -8.58 10.51 -4.72
N MET A 56 -8.67 9.24 -4.35
CA MET A 56 -9.72 8.35 -4.85
C MET A 56 -11.11 8.82 -4.41
N VAL A 57 -11.24 9.20 -3.13
CA VAL A 57 -12.51 9.71 -2.59
C VAL A 57 -12.89 11.04 -3.25
N ALA A 58 -11.89 11.90 -3.50
CA ALA A 58 -12.10 13.21 -4.14
C ALA A 58 -12.24 13.12 -5.66
N ASP A 59 -12.08 11.92 -6.23
CA ASP A 59 -12.16 11.67 -7.67
C ASP A 59 -11.08 12.42 -8.47
N THR A 60 -9.91 12.61 -7.84
CA THR A 60 -8.77 13.28 -8.47
C THR A 60 -7.60 12.33 -8.73
N TYR A 61 -7.71 11.07 -8.30
CA TYR A 61 -6.66 10.06 -8.49
C TYR A 61 -6.59 9.64 -9.95
N GLN A 62 -5.37 9.61 -10.50
CA GLN A 62 -5.14 9.23 -11.90
C GLN A 62 -4.22 8.02 -11.98
N PHE A 63 -4.59 7.07 -12.84
CA PHE A 63 -3.79 5.88 -13.15
C PHE A 63 -4.26 5.30 -14.50
N PRO A 64 -3.49 4.47 -15.17
CA PRO A 64 -2.13 4.02 -14.85
C PRO A 64 -1.09 5.09 -15.14
N THR A 65 -0.03 5.13 -14.32
CA THR A 65 1.01 6.14 -14.45
C THR A 65 2.26 5.63 -15.17
N GLY A 66 2.40 4.33 -15.30
CA GLY A 66 3.61 3.70 -15.83
C GLY A 66 4.80 3.77 -14.88
N LYS A 67 4.60 4.26 -13.66
CA LYS A 67 5.65 4.45 -12.67
C LYS A 67 5.32 3.76 -11.36
N ASP A 68 6.36 3.30 -10.66
CA ASP A 68 6.21 2.69 -9.34
C ASP A 68 5.82 3.73 -8.30
N LEU A 69 5.05 3.27 -7.30
CA LEU A 69 4.76 4.10 -6.13
C LEU A 69 6.04 4.34 -5.32
N PRO A 70 6.14 5.48 -4.61
CA PRO A 70 7.36 5.83 -3.88
C PRO A 70 7.83 4.78 -2.87
N TYR A 71 6.92 4.00 -2.30
CA TYR A 71 7.29 3.01 -1.29
C TYR A 71 8.04 1.79 -1.85
N MET A 72 8.02 1.58 -3.18
CA MET A 72 8.61 0.37 -3.76
C MET A 72 10.11 0.26 -3.50
N GLN A 73 10.84 1.37 -3.56
CA GLN A 73 12.28 1.37 -3.32
C GLN A 73 12.61 0.93 -1.89
N VAL A 74 11.80 1.37 -0.93
CA VAL A 74 11.99 1.03 0.47
C VAL A 74 11.48 -0.38 0.75
N LEU A 75 10.34 -0.75 0.17
CA LEU A 75 9.73 -2.06 0.38
C LEU A 75 10.68 -3.21 0.03
N ASN A 76 11.45 -3.06 -1.04
CA ASN A 76 12.37 -4.11 -1.49
C ASN A 76 13.46 -4.42 -0.47
N ARG A 77 13.74 -3.51 0.46
CA ARG A 77 14.75 -3.71 1.51
C ARG A 77 14.26 -4.62 2.64
N TYR A 78 12.95 -4.76 2.79
CA TYR A 78 12.36 -5.54 3.88
C TYR A 78 12.03 -6.98 3.48
N GLY A 79 12.06 -7.28 2.17
CA GLY A 79 11.85 -8.63 1.69
C GLY A 79 10.53 -9.23 2.14
N PRO A 80 10.53 -10.53 2.51
CA PRO A 80 9.30 -11.22 2.91
C PRO A 80 8.83 -10.94 4.34
N ASP A 81 9.54 -10.09 5.07
CA ASP A 81 9.26 -9.86 6.50
C ASP A 81 7.98 -9.08 6.76
N LEU A 82 7.48 -8.35 5.75
CA LEU A 82 6.27 -7.56 5.90
C LEU A 82 5.03 -8.41 5.58
N PRO A 83 4.11 -8.60 6.56
CA PRO A 83 2.98 -9.52 6.36
C PRO A 83 2.06 -9.18 5.20
N PHE A 84 1.91 -7.89 4.88
CA PHE A 84 1.02 -7.45 3.79
C PHE A 84 1.78 -6.98 2.55
N LYS A 85 2.98 -7.52 2.32
CA LYS A 85 3.80 -7.16 1.16
C LYS A 85 3.07 -7.42 -0.16
N GLN A 86 2.38 -8.55 -0.28
CA GLN A 86 1.67 -8.91 -1.52
C GLN A 86 0.59 -7.89 -1.86
N LEU A 87 -0.11 -7.39 -0.84
CA LEU A 87 -1.12 -6.35 -1.03
C LEU A 87 -0.49 -5.09 -1.62
N LEU A 88 0.66 -4.67 -1.07
CA LEU A 88 1.37 -3.48 -1.56
C LEU A 88 1.86 -3.65 -2.99
N LEU A 89 2.35 -4.84 -3.33
CA LEU A 89 2.79 -5.14 -4.71
C LEU A 89 1.61 -5.07 -5.67
N ARG A 90 0.45 -5.57 -5.26
CA ARG A 90 -0.75 -5.55 -6.10
C ARG A 90 -1.23 -4.12 -6.35
N ILE A 91 -1.20 -3.30 -5.31
CA ILE A 91 -1.56 -1.88 -5.43
C ILE A 91 -0.60 -1.17 -6.38
N ASN A 92 0.70 -1.42 -6.24
CA ASN A 92 1.70 -0.81 -7.11
C ASN A 92 1.52 -1.23 -8.57
N ASP A 93 1.27 -2.52 -8.81
CA ASP A 93 1.06 -3.02 -10.16
C ASP A 93 -0.15 -2.34 -10.81
N THR A 94 -1.24 -2.17 -10.05
CA THR A 94 -2.44 -1.49 -10.55
C THR A 94 -2.17 -0.01 -10.82
N HIS A 95 -1.44 0.64 -9.93
CA HIS A 95 -1.07 2.05 -10.12
C HIS A 95 -0.24 2.26 -11.38
N LYS A 96 0.66 1.32 -11.64
CA LYS A 96 1.58 1.40 -12.77
C LYS A 96 0.93 0.98 -14.08
N ASN A 97 0.18 -0.11 -14.07
CA ASN A 97 -0.29 -0.78 -15.29
C ASN A 97 -1.80 -0.76 -15.50
N GLY A 98 -2.57 -0.36 -14.50
CA GLY A 98 -4.03 -0.30 -14.58
C GLY A 98 -4.74 -1.54 -14.07
N LEU A 99 -6.05 -1.53 -14.20
CA LEU A 99 -6.91 -2.64 -13.77
C LEU A 99 -6.70 -3.87 -14.65
N ASP A 100 -7.02 -5.05 -14.08
CA ASP A 100 -7.00 -6.28 -14.83
C ASP A 100 -8.26 -6.35 -15.71
N ARG A 101 -8.07 -6.36 -17.01
CA ARG A 101 -9.18 -6.36 -17.95
C ARG A 101 -9.32 -7.70 -18.71
N GLY A 102 -8.75 -8.73 -18.14
CA GLY A 102 -8.82 -10.07 -18.69
C GLY A 102 -7.63 -10.42 -19.53
#